data_e4c5df383f26037c6f193af99a30b461
#
_entry.id   e4c5df383f26037c6f193af99a30b461
#
_cell.length_a   1.000
_cell.length_b   1.000
_cell.length_c   1.000
_cell.angle_alpha   90.00
_cell.angle_beta   90.00
_cell.angle_gamma   90.00
#
_symmetry.space_group_name_H-M   'P 1'
#
loop_
_entity.id
_entity.type
_entity.pdbx_description
1 polymer ?
#
loop_
_entity_poly.entity_id
_entity_poly.type
_entity_poly.pdbx_seq_one_letter_code
_entity_poly.pdbx_strand_id
1 'polypeptide(L)'
;MSVTYTRPSDDPDKIPAPLLRAILALVLTSLLLVSYAVYSGRAHVGVPKSAEVVQERSIILQGGGAQAVTVLDTDGNVLIDLPHGGFITVIQNAMERARLTAGVDKLLPLRIVRYENGRLSAVDDHSGWSAELGAFGSDNRAAFERLMSQN
;
A
#
# COMPACT_ATOMS: atom_id res chain seq x y z
N MET A 1 -61.38 36.37 12.60
CA MET A 1 -60.01 36.58 12.09
C MET A 1 -59.41 35.23 11.74
N SER A 2 -59.42 34.86 10.42
CA SER A 2 -58.88 33.59 9.98
C SER A 2 -57.38 33.77 9.67
N VAL A 3 -56.55 33.14 10.43
CA VAL A 3 -55.09 33.12 10.20
C VAL A 3 -54.85 32.14 9.07
N THR A 4 -54.50 32.65 7.88
CA THR A 4 -54.08 31.81 6.74
C THR A 4 -52.66 31.38 7.01
N TYR A 5 -52.45 30.11 7.36
CA TYR A 5 -51.14 29.50 7.49
C TYR A 5 -50.58 29.24 6.10
N THR A 6 -49.66 30.11 5.64
CA THR A 6 -48.91 29.90 4.42
C THR A 6 -47.83 28.87 4.74
N ARG A 7 -47.95 27.67 4.22
CA ARG A 7 -46.91 26.62 4.32
C ARG A 7 -45.67 27.13 3.56
N PRO A 8 -44.51 27.29 4.19
CA PRO A 8 -43.31 27.64 3.48
C PRO A 8 -42.97 26.49 2.54
N SER A 9 -43.02 26.73 1.22
CA SER A 9 -42.68 25.73 0.19
C SER A 9 -41.17 25.57 -0.02
N ASP A 10 -40.37 26.37 0.64
CA ASP A 10 -38.92 26.34 0.60
C ASP A 10 -38.36 26.02 1.98
N ASP A 11 -38.21 24.75 2.28
CA ASP A 11 -37.41 24.28 3.41
C ASP A 11 -35.93 24.33 2.94
N PRO A 12 -35.13 25.27 3.49
CA PRO A 12 -33.74 25.49 3.05
C PRO A 12 -32.84 24.25 3.25
N ASP A 13 -33.30 23.29 4.07
CA ASP A 13 -32.56 22.07 4.36
C ASP A 13 -32.84 20.92 3.38
N LYS A 14 -33.76 21.12 2.41
CA LYS A 14 -34.04 20.09 1.39
C LYS A 14 -33.10 20.18 0.22
N ILE A 15 -32.42 19.06 -0.05
CA ILE A 15 -31.60 18.91 -1.25
C ILE A 15 -32.50 19.03 -2.50
N PRO A 16 -32.19 19.91 -3.47
CA PRO A 16 -32.99 20.07 -4.69
C PRO A 16 -33.12 18.77 -5.45
N ALA A 17 -34.34 18.45 -5.92
CA ALA A 17 -34.61 17.22 -6.68
C ALA A 17 -33.72 17.02 -7.92
N PRO A 18 -33.33 18.07 -8.70
CA PRO A 18 -32.36 17.91 -9.77
C PRO A 18 -31.00 17.42 -9.31
N LEU A 19 -30.50 17.89 -8.14
CA LEU A 19 -29.24 17.46 -7.57
C LEU A 19 -29.31 15.97 -7.14
N LEU A 20 -30.38 15.56 -6.50
CA LEU A 20 -30.60 14.15 -6.16
C LEU A 20 -30.60 13.24 -7.40
N ARG A 21 -31.26 13.66 -8.48
CA ARG A 21 -31.26 12.93 -9.74
C ARG A 21 -29.88 12.87 -10.37
N ALA A 22 -29.10 13.96 -10.32
CA ALA A 22 -27.73 14.00 -10.82
C ALA A 22 -26.81 13.06 -10.04
N ILE A 23 -26.90 13.05 -8.70
CA ILE A 23 -26.13 12.13 -7.85
C ILE A 23 -26.54 10.67 -8.15
N LEU A 24 -27.82 10.37 -8.25
CA LEU A 24 -28.29 9.04 -8.57
C LEU A 24 -27.78 8.58 -9.95
N ALA A 25 -27.84 9.47 -10.96
CA ALA A 25 -27.32 9.18 -12.29
C ALA A 25 -25.80 8.91 -12.26
N LEU A 26 -25.05 9.68 -11.51
CA LEU A 26 -23.60 9.49 -11.33
C LEU A 26 -23.29 8.12 -10.70
N VAL A 27 -24.01 7.77 -9.62
CA VAL A 27 -23.83 6.48 -8.93
C VAL A 27 -24.17 5.31 -9.86
N LEU A 28 -25.30 5.38 -10.56
CA LEU A 28 -25.70 4.33 -11.49
C LEU A 28 -24.71 4.20 -12.66
N THR A 29 -24.24 5.31 -13.21
CA THR A 29 -23.25 5.29 -14.29
C THR A 29 -21.93 4.67 -13.80
N SER A 30 -21.45 5.05 -12.62
CA SER A 30 -20.23 4.47 -12.02
C SER A 30 -20.38 2.97 -11.81
N LEU A 31 -21.53 2.53 -11.28
CA LEU A 31 -21.82 1.13 -11.05
C LEU A 31 -21.86 0.33 -12.37
N LEU A 32 -22.48 0.87 -13.40
CA LEU A 32 -22.53 0.24 -14.73
C LEU A 32 -21.15 0.13 -15.36
N LEU A 33 -20.31 1.18 -15.25
CA LEU A 33 -18.94 1.15 -15.77
C LEU A 33 -18.08 0.11 -15.07
N VAL A 34 -18.15 0.04 -13.74
CA VAL A 34 -17.40 -0.96 -12.96
C VAL A 34 -17.92 -2.37 -13.28
N SER A 35 -19.23 -2.58 -13.31
CA SER A 35 -19.83 -3.87 -13.66
C SER A 35 -19.41 -4.33 -15.06
N TYR A 36 -19.42 -3.42 -16.03
CA TYR A 36 -18.94 -3.71 -17.38
C TYR A 36 -17.46 -4.06 -17.40
N ALA A 37 -16.60 -3.32 -16.67
CA ALA A 37 -15.17 -3.59 -16.60
C ALA A 37 -14.88 -4.97 -15.98
N VAL A 38 -15.61 -5.36 -14.92
CA VAL A 38 -15.50 -6.67 -14.27
C VAL A 38 -16.00 -7.77 -15.22
N TYR A 39 -17.18 -7.60 -15.83
CA TYR A 39 -17.75 -8.58 -16.75
C TYR A 39 -16.86 -8.80 -18.00
N SER A 40 -16.27 -7.73 -18.53
CA SER A 40 -15.36 -7.80 -19.69
C SER A 40 -13.96 -8.37 -19.37
N GLY A 41 -13.70 -8.76 -18.13
CA GLY A 41 -12.40 -9.32 -17.72
C GLY A 41 -11.24 -8.33 -17.84
N ARG A 42 -11.52 -7.03 -17.74
CA ARG A 42 -10.49 -6.00 -17.86
C ARG A 42 -9.42 -6.17 -16.77
N ALA A 43 -8.16 -6.22 -17.17
CA ALA A 43 -7.05 -6.33 -16.22
C ALA A 43 -7.06 -5.17 -15.21
N HIS A 44 -6.86 -5.48 -13.93
CA HIS A 44 -6.79 -4.48 -12.88
C HIS A 44 -5.54 -3.61 -13.06
N VAL A 45 -5.73 -2.30 -13.19
CA VAL A 45 -4.62 -1.36 -13.46
C VAL A 45 -3.70 -1.19 -12.24
N GLY A 46 -4.23 -1.37 -11.03
CA GLY A 46 -3.47 -1.21 -9.78
C GLY A 46 -2.79 -2.48 -9.26
N VAL A 47 -2.97 -3.63 -9.92
CA VAL A 47 -2.36 -4.89 -9.50
C VAL A 47 -1.03 -5.08 -10.22
N PRO A 48 0.07 -5.35 -9.49
CA PRO A 48 1.35 -5.62 -10.10
C PRO A 48 1.27 -6.82 -11.06
N LYS A 49 1.82 -6.69 -12.27
CA LYS A 49 1.84 -7.78 -13.23
C LYS A 49 2.76 -8.89 -12.74
N SER A 50 2.32 -10.13 -12.89
CA SER A 50 3.16 -11.29 -12.62
C SER A 50 4.39 -11.28 -13.52
N ALA A 51 5.56 -11.61 -12.97
CA ALA A 51 6.82 -11.73 -13.70
C ALA A 51 7.73 -12.72 -12.96
N GLU A 52 8.70 -13.28 -13.65
CA GLU A 52 9.67 -14.21 -13.05
C GLU A 52 10.62 -13.47 -12.09
N VAL A 53 11.05 -14.18 -11.06
CA VAL A 53 12.04 -13.68 -10.09
C VAL A 53 13.42 -13.85 -10.71
N VAL A 54 14.16 -12.75 -10.83
CA VAL A 54 15.54 -12.77 -11.37
C VAL A 54 16.59 -12.66 -10.28
N GLN A 55 16.25 -12.09 -9.13
CA GLN A 55 17.15 -11.97 -7.99
C GLN A 55 16.34 -11.84 -6.71
N GLU A 56 16.81 -12.49 -5.65
CA GLU A 56 16.25 -12.30 -4.31
C GLU A 56 17.36 -12.23 -3.27
N ARG A 57 17.08 -11.55 -2.17
CA ARG A 57 17.95 -11.46 -1.02
C ARG A 57 17.10 -11.43 0.26
N SER A 58 17.47 -12.27 1.21
CA SER A 58 16.87 -12.26 2.55
C SER A 58 17.67 -11.34 3.46
N ILE A 59 16.96 -10.47 4.18
CA ILE A 59 17.53 -9.54 5.16
C ILE A 59 16.63 -9.53 6.40
N ILE A 60 17.20 -9.09 7.53
CA ILE A 60 16.46 -8.83 8.76
C ILE A 60 16.44 -7.33 9.00
N LEU A 61 15.25 -6.78 9.22
CA LEU A 61 15.08 -5.36 9.56
C LEU A 61 14.79 -5.24 11.06
N GLN A 62 15.73 -4.69 11.80
CA GLN A 62 15.60 -4.43 13.23
C GLN A 62 15.33 -2.96 13.47
N GLY A 63 14.15 -2.61 13.98
CA GLY A 63 13.82 -1.24 14.34
C GLY A 63 14.58 -0.79 15.59
N GLY A 64 15.18 0.42 15.53
CA GLY A 64 15.90 1.06 16.62
C GLY A 64 15.17 2.26 17.23
N GLY A 65 13.84 2.32 17.07
CA GLY A 65 12.99 3.44 17.49
C GLY A 65 12.24 4.08 16.32
N ALA A 66 11.77 5.33 16.48
CA ALA A 66 10.84 5.95 15.51
C ALA A 66 11.45 6.14 14.09
N GLN A 67 12.76 6.29 13.98
CA GLN A 67 13.43 6.60 12.70
C GLN A 67 14.64 5.72 12.40
N ALA A 68 15.17 5.00 13.40
CA ALA A 68 16.35 4.18 13.23
C ALA A 68 15.99 2.76 12.78
N VAL A 69 16.82 2.20 11.92
CA VAL A 69 16.73 0.80 11.49
C VAL A 69 18.11 0.24 11.23
N THR A 70 18.37 -0.95 11.78
CA THR A 70 19.56 -1.75 11.47
C THR A 70 19.15 -2.85 10.52
N VAL A 71 19.86 -2.98 9.42
CA VAL A 71 19.69 -4.05 8.43
C VAL A 71 20.76 -5.10 8.67
N LEU A 72 20.34 -6.34 8.88
CA LEU A 72 21.21 -7.48 9.08
C LEU A 72 21.07 -8.49 7.95
N ASP A 73 22.10 -9.28 7.75
CA ASP A 73 21.99 -10.50 6.95
C ASP A 73 21.28 -11.62 7.75
N THR A 74 21.11 -12.78 7.11
CA THR A 74 20.49 -13.96 7.76
C THR A 74 21.37 -14.60 8.83
N ASP A 75 22.66 -14.29 8.86
CA ASP A 75 23.62 -14.77 9.85
C ASP A 75 23.72 -13.83 11.06
N GLY A 76 23.01 -12.70 11.02
CA GLY A 76 22.97 -11.70 12.07
C GLY A 76 24.08 -10.63 11.99
N ASN A 77 24.86 -10.60 10.89
CA ASN A 77 25.86 -9.55 10.70
C ASN A 77 25.17 -8.25 10.24
N VAL A 78 25.66 -7.12 10.75
CA VAL A 78 25.14 -5.81 10.37
C VAL A 78 25.61 -5.45 8.96
N LEU A 79 24.66 -5.33 8.04
CA LEU A 79 24.89 -4.82 6.68
C LEU A 79 24.97 -3.30 6.67
N ILE A 80 24.04 -2.65 7.37
CA ILE A 80 24.00 -1.20 7.50
C ILE A 80 23.22 -0.81 8.75
N ASP A 81 23.71 0.22 9.44
CA ASP A 81 23.03 0.84 10.57
C ASP A 81 22.65 2.27 10.21
N LEU A 82 21.35 2.58 10.27
CA LEU A 82 20.78 3.83 9.83
C LEU A 82 20.05 4.53 11.00
N PRO A 83 20.67 5.54 11.64
CA PRO A 83 20.00 6.37 12.65
C PRO A 83 18.74 7.08 12.09
N HIS A 84 18.73 7.32 10.78
CA HIS A 84 17.61 7.85 10.01
C HIS A 84 17.42 6.99 8.76
N GLY A 85 16.68 5.90 8.89
CA GLY A 85 16.49 4.90 7.84
C GLY A 85 15.52 5.31 6.71
N GLY A 86 14.84 6.46 6.85
CA GLY A 86 13.94 6.97 5.82
C GLY A 86 12.89 5.94 5.42
N PHE A 87 12.83 5.61 4.13
CA PHE A 87 11.85 4.66 3.61
C PHE A 87 12.08 3.22 4.10
N ILE A 88 13.31 2.83 4.40
CA ILE A 88 13.58 1.49 4.97
C ILE A 88 12.88 1.34 6.33
N THR A 89 12.88 2.40 7.15
CA THR A 89 12.13 2.41 8.42
C THR A 89 10.61 2.32 8.19
N VAL A 90 10.08 2.94 7.14
CA VAL A 90 8.65 2.83 6.80
C VAL A 90 8.28 1.37 6.48
N ILE A 91 9.09 0.70 5.68
CA ILE A 91 8.92 -0.72 5.35
C ILE A 91 9.03 -1.59 6.60
N GLN A 92 10.05 -1.35 7.44
CA GLN A 92 10.25 -2.07 8.69
C GLN A 92 9.03 -1.95 9.62
N ASN A 93 8.53 -0.73 9.85
CA ASN A 93 7.36 -0.49 10.70
C ASN A 93 6.09 -1.13 10.15
N ALA A 94 5.86 -1.06 8.82
CA ALA A 94 4.70 -1.67 8.18
C ALA A 94 4.73 -3.20 8.29
N MET A 95 5.88 -3.81 8.05
CA MET A 95 6.11 -5.25 8.21
C MET A 95 5.94 -5.68 9.68
N GLU A 96 6.57 -4.97 10.63
CA GLU A 96 6.45 -5.28 12.06
C GLU A 96 5.00 -5.25 12.54
N ARG A 97 4.22 -4.27 12.05
CA ARG A 97 2.78 -4.20 12.34
C ARG A 97 2.02 -5.41 11.79
N ALA A 98 2.32 -5.84 10.57
CA ALA A 98 1.71 -7.01 9.96
C ALA A 98 2.05 -8.29 10.75
N ARG A 99 3.33 -8.46 11.13
CA ARG A 99 3.80 -9.57 11.96
C ARG A 99 3.14 -9.60 13.33
N LEU A 100 3.02 -8.44 13.98
CA LEU A 100 2.32 -8.32 15.27
C LEU A 100 0.87 -8.80 15.16
N THR A 101 0.17 -8.42 14.09
CA THR A 101 -1.21 -8.83 13.84
C THR A 101 -1.32 -10.34 13.55
N ALA A 102 -0.32 -10.90 12.87
CA ALA A 102 -0.24 -12.34 12.57
C ALA A 102 0.33 -13.20 13.71
N GLY A 103 0.78 -12.58 14.81
CA GLY A 103 1.41 -13.31 15.93
C GLY A 103 2.79 -13.90 15.58
N VAL A 104 3.52 -13.27 14.65
CA VAL A 104 4.81 -13.73 14.11
C VAL A 104 5.95 -12.91 14.73
N ASP A 105 7.11 -13.54 14.94
CA ASP A 105 8.31 -12.87 15.44
C ASP A 105 8.77 -11.77 14.47
N LYS A 106 9.16 -10.64 15.04
CA LYS A 106 9.56 -9.44 14.29
C LYS A 106 10.96 -9.51 13.67
N LEU A 107 11.82 -10.40 14.17
CA LEU A 107 13.22 -10.54 13.72
C LEU A 107 13.41 -11.66 12.68
N LEU A 108 12.35 -12.22 12.13
CA LEU A 108 12.46 -13.20 11.05
C LEU A 108 12.90 -12.52 9.73
N PRO A 109 13.56 -13.25 8.81
CA PRO A 109 13.99 -12.69 7.54
C PRO A 109 12.81 -12.18 6.68
N LEU A 110 13.07 -11.10 5.95
CA LEU A 110 12.23 -10.52 4.91
C LEU A 110 12.95 -10.70 3.57
N ARG A 111 12.26 -11.11 2.51
CA ARG A 111 12.85 -11.22 1.18
C ARG A 111 12.66 -9.92 0.39
N ILE A 112 13.75 -9.41 -0.18
CA ILE A 112 13.70 -8.40 -1.24
C ILE A 112 13.81 -9.13 -2.56
N VAL A 113 12.81 -8.93 -3.44
CA VAL A 113 12.66 -9.69 -4.67
C VAL A 113 12.68 -8.73 -5.86
N ARG A 114 13.58 -8.99 -6.82
CA ARG A 114 13.62 -8.32 -8.11
C ARG A 114 13.02 -9.22 -9.18
N TYR A 115 12.12 -8.68 -9.98
CA TYR A 115 11.46 -9.37 -11.06
C TYR A 115 12.01 -8.96 -12.43
N GLU A 116 11.85 -9.81 -13.44
CA GLU A 116 12.29 -9.57 -14.81
C GLU A 116 11.74 -8.26 -15.41
N ASN A 117 10.52 -7.91 -15.10
CA ASN A 117 9.89 -6.64 -15.53
C ASN A 117 10.39 -5.40 -14.78
N GLY A 118 11.45 -5.53 -14.00
CA GLY A 118 12.09 -4.46 -13.25
C GLY A 118 11.38 -4.08 -11.94
N ARG A 119 10.30 -4.75 -11.55
CA ARG A 119 9.69 -4.55 -10.23
C ARG A 119 10.66 -4.95 -9.11
N LEU A 120 10.55 -4.25 -8.00
CA LEU A 120 11.24 -4.57 -6.76
C LEU A 120 10.22 -4.58 -5.62
N SER A 121 10.13 -5.70 -4.90
CA SER A 121 9.15 -5.89 -3.83
C SER A 121 9.84 -6.38 -2.56
N ALA A 122 9.32 -5.96 -1.42
CA ALA A 122 9.59 -6.58 -0.14
C ALA A 122 8.48 -7.61 0.14
N VAL A 123 8.85 -8.83 0.48
CA VAL A 123 7.92 -9.96 0.69
C VAL A 123 8.20 -10.62 2.03
N ASP A 124 7.22 -10.62 2.91
CA ASP A 124 7.28 -11.32 4.19
C ASP A 124 6.42 -12.59 4.15
N ASP A 125 7.05 -13.71 3.90
CA ASP A 125 6.40 -15.01 3.82
C ASP A 125 5.76 -15.47 5.15
N HIS A 126 6.22 -14.89 6.27
CA HIS A 126 5.76 -15.28 7.61
C HIS A 126 4.41 -14.66 7.99
N SER A 127 4.18 -13.40 7.60
CA SER A 127 2.91 -12.70 7.84
C SER A 127 2.01 -12.62 6.60
N GLY A 128 2.53 -12.98 5.41
CA GLY A 128 1.86 -12.79 4.13
C GLY A 128 1.84 -11.32 3.65
N TRP A 129 2.59 -10.44 4.33
CA TRP A 129 2.68 -9.03 3.94
C TRP A 129 3.65 -8.82 2.77
N SER A 130 3.31 -7.89 1.89
CA SER A 130 4.22 -7.46 0.82
C SER A 130 4.04 -5.99 0.46
N ALA A 131 5.09 -5.38 -0.10
CA ALA A 131 5.04 -4.01 -0.60
C ALA A 131 5.89 -3.85 -1.86
N GLU A 132 5.37 -3.05 -2.81
CA GLU A 132 6.09 -2.68 -4.03
C GLU A 132 7.01 -1.49 -3.76
N LEU A 133 8.30 -1.72 -3.74
CA LEU A 133 9.30 -0.71 -3.36
C LEU A 133 9.46 0.40 -4.41
N GLY A 134 9.12 0.12 -5.68
CA GLY A 134 9.14 1.10 -6.76
C GLY A 134 7.97 2.08 -6.76
N ALA A 135 6.90 1.81 -6.02
CA ALA A 135 5.69 2.65 -6.00
C ALA A 135 5.87 3.97 -5.23
N PHE A 136 6.92 4.09 -4.44
CA PHE A 136 7.16 5.19 -3.51
C PHE A 136 8.27 6.17 -3.95
N GLY A 137 8.65 6.13 -5.24
CA GLY A 137 9.65 7.00 -5.82
C GLY A 137 11.02 6.34 -6.06
N SER A 138 11.84 6.99 -6.91
CA SER A 138 13.15 6.47 -7.35
C SER A 138 14.16 6.30 -6.22
N ASP A 139 14.21 7.26 -5.30
CA ASP A 139 15.20 7.26 -4.21
C ASP A 139 14.93 6.14 -3.21
N ASN A 140 13.65 5.87 -2.94
CA ASN A 140 13.22 4.79 -2.08
C ASN A 140 13.56 3.43 -2.69
N ARG A 141 13.33 3.25 -3.98
CA ARG A 141 13.74 2.09 -4.73
C ARG A 141 15.26 1.89 -4.68
N ALA A 142 16.03 2.96 -4.95
CA ALA A 142 17.50 2.93 -4.96
C ALA A 142 18.09 2.52 -3.59
N ALA A 143 17.42 2.85 -2.47
CA ALA A 143 17.85 2.42 -1.14
C ALA A 143 17.86 0.88 -1.02
N PHE A 144 16.81 0.22 -1.50
CA PHE A 144 16.73 -1.24 -1.48
C PHE A 144 17.59 -1.91 -2.58
N GLU A 145 17.77 -1.27 -3.73
CA GLU A 145 18.69 -1.76 -4.78
C GLU A 145 20.14 -1.83 -4.28
N ARG A 146 20.57 -0.86 -3.48
CA ARG A 146 21.88 -0.90 -2.81
C ARG A 146 22.02 -2.09 -1.86
N LEU A 147 20.96 -2.41 -1.10
CA LEU A 147 20.96 -3.59 -0.23
C LEU A 147 21.06 -4.90 -1.04
N MET A 148 20.48 -4.95 -2.25
CA MET A 148 20.57 -6.12 -3.14
C MET A 148 21.99 -6.33 -3.68
N SER A 149 22.80 -5.29 -3.81
CA SER A 149 24.15 -5.33 -4.41
C SER A 149 25.30 -5.49 -3.41
N GLN A 150 25.04 -5.35 -2.12
CA GLN A 150 26.06 -5.57 -1.08
C GLN A 150 26.31 -7.07 -0.92
N ASN A 151 27.59 -7.45 -1.04
CA ASN A 151 28.07 -8.81 -0.77
C ASN A 151 28.49 -8.94 0.67
#